data_cc0c1ffe255ed6d3f1e8ecc86572e3e1
#
_entry.id   cc0c1ffe255ed6d3f1e8ecc86572e3e1
#
_cell.length_a   1.000
_cell.length_b   1.000
_cell.length_c   1.000
_cell.angle_alpha   90.00
_cell.angle_beta   90.00
_cell.angle_gamma   90.00
#
_symmetry.space_group_name_H-M   'P 1'
#
loop_
_entity.id
_entity.type
_entity.pdbx_description
1 polymer ?
#
loop_
_entity_poly.entity_id
_entity_poly.type
_entity_poly.pdbx_seq_one_letter_code
_entity_poly.pdbx_strand_id
1 'polypeptide(L)'
;VIMGNGKCPVPCRFIGFRVTKQVADARRRKLRKEAKKKGRTPSKNHLALCDWTLFVTNAPSEMLPVTIVFSLYRLRWQIELIFKQLKSVLRIHSSNTAKEYRLKCEILGKLIMAVIVHGIHSSLNAIMWTTRKREVSFDKLYKRIQERAFSLLQSILRNVVTAIKQFLREIDRLVSSCIKTRQPSRKTTLELLEDSHVFGFLT
;
A
#
# COMPACT_ATOMS: atom_id res chain seq x y z
N VAL A 1 -20.75 -13.88 16.64
CA VAL A 1 -21.52 -12.63 16.50
C VAL A 1 -22.25 -12.66 15.16
N ILE A 2 -23.49 -12.27 15.13
CA ILE A 2 -24.27 -12.16 13.89
C ILE A 2 -24.26 -10.68 13.47
N MET A 3 -23.88 -10.40 12.23
CA MET A 3 -23.89 -9.05 11.67
C MET A 3 -24.79 -9.00 10.42
N GLY A 4 -25.42 -7.85 10.22
CA GLY A 4 -26.32 -7.60 9.09
C GLY A 4 -27.68 -7.11 9.53
N ASN A 5 -28.42 -6.46 8.62
CA ASN A 5 -29.83 -6.14 8.82
C ASN A 5 -30.63 -7.43 8.79
N GLY A 6 -31.68 -7.56 9.61
CA GLY A 6 -32.45 -8.80 9.85
C GLY A 6 -32.89 -9.62 8.62
N LYS A 7 -32.70 -9.11 7.40
CA LYS A 7 -32.99 -9.82 6.15
C LYS A 7 -31.87 -10.78 5.68
N CYS A 8 -30.59 -10.52 6.05
CA CYS A 8 -29.45 -11.36 5.68
C CYS A 8 -28.43 -11.39 6.83
N PRO A 9 -28.69 -12.16 7.90
CA PRO A 9 -27.77 -12.31 9.01
C PRO A 9 -26.52 -13.10 8.56
N VAL A 10 -25.33 -12.55 8.75
CA VAL A 10 -24.06 -13.22 8.44
C VAL A 10 -23.38 -13.59 9.75
N PRO A 11 -23.11 -14.88 10.01
CA PRO A 11 -22.33 -15.30 11.16
C PRO A 11 -20.90 -14.78 11.02
N CYS A 12 -20.41 -14.09 12.04
CA CYS A 12 -19.10 -13.50 12.05
C CYS A 12 -18.32 -13.89 13.29
N ARG A 13 -17.02 -14.05 13.14
CA ARG A 13 -16.06 -14.21 14.20
C ARG A 13 -15.57 -12.84 14.66
N PHE A 14 -15.56 -12.60 15.96
CA PHE A 14 -15.05 -11.39 16.57
C PHE A 14 -13.68 -11.70 17.19
N ILE A 15 -12.64 -10.95 16.79
CA ILE A 15 -11.27 -11.17 17.21
C ILE A 15 -10.76 -9.89 17.84
N GLY A 16 -10.25 -9.97 19.08
CA GLY A 16 -9.71 -8.82 19.82
C GLY A 16 -8.25 -9.04 20.19
N PHE A 17 -7.39 -8.09 19.83
CA PHE A 17 -6.00 -8.03 20.28
C PHE A 17 -5.81 -6.91 21.28
N ARG A 18 -5.30 -7.24 22.46
CA ARG A 18 -4.95 -6.22 23.45
C ARG A 18 -3.70 -5.47 23.00
N VAL A 19 -3.77 -4.15 23.01
CA VAL A 19 -2.62 -3.30 22.65
C VAL A 19 -1.78 -2.97 23.87
N THR A 20 -0.53 -2.53 23.65
CA THR A 20 0.33 -2.07 24.74
C THR A 20 -0.26 -0.82 25.42
N LYS A 21 0.04 -0.62 26.70
CA LYS A 21 -0.42 0.53 27.48
C LYS A 21 -0.10 1.86 26.78
N GLN A 22 1.09 1.98 26.20
CA GLN A 22 1.50 3.19 25.47
C GLN A 22 0.57 3.50 24.29
N VAL A 23 0.21 2.48 23.50
CA VAL A 23 -0.71 2.63 22.36
C VAL A 23 -2.12 2.96 22.83
N ALA A 24 -2.61 2.30 23.88
CA ALA A 24 -3.92 2.57 24.47
C ALA A 24 -4.02 4.02 24.97
N ASP A 25 -3.01 4.50 25.67
CA ASP A 25 -2.98 5.87 26.20
C ASP A 25 -2.90 6.92 25.08
N ALA A 26 -2.16 6.64 24.01
CA ALA A 26 -2.14 7.50 22.82
C ALA A 26 -3.52 7.57 22.15
N ARG A 27 -4.23 6.43 22.01
CA ARG A 27 -5.59 6.37 21.49
C ARG A 27 -6.58 7.14 22.38
N ARG A 28 -6.51 7.00 23.70
CA ARG A 28 -7.34 7.74 24.67
C ARG A 28 -7.11 9.26 24.56
N ARG A 29 -5.85 9.70 24.44
CA ARG A 29 -5.52 11.14 24.27
C ARG A 29 -6.13 11.67 22.97
N LYS A 30 -5.99 10.93 21.87
CA LYS A 30 -6.58 11.30 20.58
C LYS A 30 -8.10 11.38 20.66
N LEU A 31 -8.76 10.37 21.24
CA LEU A 31 -10.21 10.31 21.41
C LEU A 31 -10.74 11.50 22.23
N ARG A 32 -10.08 11.82 23.35
CA ARG A 32 -10.45 12.99 24.18
C ARG A 32 -10.29 14.31 23.43
N LYS A 33 -9.20 14.45 22.65
CA LYS A 33 -8.96 15.64 21.82
C LYS A 33 -10.03 15.82 20.75
N GLU A 34 -10.43 14.75 20.07
CA GLU A 34 -11.49 14.78 19.05
C GLU A 34 -12.87 15.04 19.68
N ALA A 35 -13.17 14.43 20.81
CA ALA A 35 -14.41 14.64 21.54
C ALA A 35 -14.53 16.11 22.01
N LYS A 36 -13.45 16.68 22.57
CA LYS A 36 -13.40 18.10 22.96
C LYS A 36 -13.67 19.05 21.79
N LYS A 37 -13.10 18.77 20.59
CA LYS A 37 -13.38 19.57 19.38
C LYS A 37 -14.86 19.55 18.98
N LYS A 38 -15.59 18.48 19.32
CA LYS A 38 -17.02 18.30 19.02
C LYS A 38 -17.94 18.63 20.18
N GLY A 39 -17.43 19.26 21.28
CA GLY A 39 -18.19 19.57 22.47
C GLY A 39 -18.77 18.35 23.21
N ARG A 40 -18.12 17.18 23.10
CA ARG A 40 -18.61 15.91 23.65
C ARG A 40 -17.60 15.30 24.63
N THR A 41 -18.10 14.47 25.57
CA THR A 41 -17.26 13.66 26.46
C THR A 41 -17.31 12.20 26.04
N PRO A 42 -16.15 11.52 25.90
CA PRO A 42 -16.14 10.09 25.53
C PRO A 42 -16.76 9.24 26.63
N SER A 43 -17.57 8.25 26.26
CA SER A 43 -18.15 7.28 27.20
C SER A 43 -17.07 6.37 27.80
N LYS A 44 -17.32 5.80 28.98
CA LYS A 44 -16.44 4.82 29.63
C LYS A 44 -16.14 3.63 28.71
N ASN A 45 -17.17 3.12 28.02
CA ASN A 45 -17.02 2.01 27.06
C ASN A 45 -16.10 2.38 25.88
N HIS A 46 -16.22 3.58 25.35
CA HIS A 46 -15.36 4.04 24.26
C HIS A 46 -13.89 4.18 24.70
N LEU A 47 -13.65 4.58 25.94
CA LEU A 47 -12.31 4.63 26.52
C LEU A 47 -11.74 3.23 26.78
N ALA A 48 -12.57 2.26 27.19
CA ALA A 48 -12.18 0.86 27.36
C ALA A 48 -11.81 0.19 26.03
N LEU A 49 -12.53 0.51 24.94
CA LEU A 49 -12.20 0.03 23.59
C LEU A 49 -10.84 0.49 23.08
N CYS A 50 -10.25 1.53 23.65
CA CYS A 50 -8.89 1.97 23.29
C CYS A 50 -7.81 0.92 23.60
N ASP A 51 -8.07 -0.02 24.52
CA ASP A 51 -7.16 -1.10 24.90
C ASP A 51 -7.11 -2.22 23.85
N TRP A 52 -8.03 -2.22 22.88
CA TRP A 52 -8.21 -3.31 21.96
C TRP A 52 -8.09 -2.88 20.50
N THR A 53 -7.55 -3.75 19.68
CA THR A 53 -7.74 -3.72 18.22
C THR A 53 -8.70 -4.84 17.88
N LEU A 54 -9.84 -4.48 17.28
CA LEU A 54 -10.95 -5.39 17.04
C LEU A 54 -11.07 -5.67 15.55
N PHE A 55 -11.27 -6.94 15.21
CA PHE A 55 -11.52 -7.39 13.85
C PHE A 55 -12.80 -8.21 13.83
N VAL A 56 -13.50 -8.13 12.71
CA VAL A 56 -14.67 -8.97 12.43
C VAL A 56 -14.43 -9.64 11.09
N THR A 57 -14.67 -10.93 11.03
CA THR A 57 -14.52 -11.72 9.80
C THR A 57 -15.55 -12.83 9.77
N ASN A 58 -16.04 -13.16 8.57
CA ASN A 58 -16.86 -14.32 8.31
C ASN A 58 -16.02 -15.57 7.91
N ALA A 59 -14.70 -15.41 7.74
CA ALA A 59 -13.83 -16.52 7.44
C ALA A 59 -13.71 -17.49 8.63
N PRO A 60 -13.79 -18.81 8.42
CA PRO A 60 -13.60 -19.81 9.47
C PRO A 60 -12.16 -19.80 10.02
N SER A 61 -11.97 -20.41 11.20
CA SER A 61 -10.66 -20.42 11.90
C SER A 61 -9.58 -21.16 11.15
N GLU A 62 -9.97 -22.17 10.41
CA GLU A 62 -9.10 -23.03 9.58
C GLU A 62 -8.52 -22.23 8.40
N MET A 63 -9.34 -21.37 7.79
CA MET A 63 -8.96 -20.51 6.69
C MET A 63 -8.19 -19.26 7.17
N LEU A 64 -8.56 -18.70 8.31
CA LEU A 64 -7.98 -17.47 8.84
C LEU A 64 -7.70 -17.59 10.35
N PRO A 65 -6.55 -18.19 10.74
CA PRO A 65 -6.11 -18.25 12.13
C PRO A 65 -5.93 -16.86 12.75
N VAL A 66 -6.17 -16.76 14.06
CA VAL A 66 -6.05 -15.51 14.81
C VAL A 66 -4.66 -14.91 14.70
N THR A 67 -3.62 -15.74 14.65
CA THR A 67 -2.21 -15.32 14.59
C THR A 67 -1.88 -14.46 13.37
N ILE A 68 -2.52 -14.72 12.22
CA ILE A 68 -2.23 -14.01 10.96
C ILE A 68 -3.18 -12.84 10.69
N VAL A 69 -4.32 -12.76 11.37
CA VAL A 69 -5.34 -11.70 11.12
C VAL A 69 -4.75 -10.31 11.17
N PHE A 70 -3.91 -10.02 12.14
CA PHE A 70 -3.31 -8.69 12.31
C PHE A 70 -2.33 -8.35 11.18
N SER A 71 -1.48 -9.31 10.78
CA SER A 71 -0.53 -9.14 9.68
C SER A 71 -1.24 -8.99 8.35
N LEU A 72 -2.25 -9.84 8.09
CA LEU A 72 -3.07 -9.77 6.88
C LEU A 72 -3.81 -8.43 6.77
N TYR A 73 -4.38 -7.93 7.87
CA TYR A 73 -5.03 -6.62 7.87
C TYR A 73 -4.06 -5.48 7.57
N ARG A 74 -2.82 -5.56 8.03
CA ARG A 74 -1.79 -4.57 7.67
C ARG A 74 -1.43 -4.62 6.18
N LEU A 75 -1.41 -5.80 5.57
CA LEU A 75 -1.19 -5.97 4.13
C LEU A 75 -2.33 -5.39 3.29
N ARG A 76 -3.58 -5.43 3.79
CA ARG A 76 -4.74 -4.82 3.11
C ARG A 76 -4.50 -3.35 2.76
N TRP A 77 -3.73 -2.63 3.56
CA TRP A 77 -3.37 -1.24 3.28
C TRP A 77 -2.66 -1.04 1.93
N GLN A 78 -2.05 -2.10 1.37
CA GLN A 78 -1.40 -2.03 0.06
C GLN A 78 -2.40 -1.71 -1.06
N ILE A 79 -3.64 -2.18 -0.96
CA ILE A 79 -4.72 -1.87 -1.90
C ILE A 79 -5.01 -0.36 -1.88
N GLU A 80 -5.09 0.23 -0.70
CA GLU A 80 -5.31 1.68 -0.56
C GLU A 80 -4.14 2.50 -1.12
N LEU A 81 -2.91 2.00 -1.00
CA LEU A 81 -1.74 2.64 -1.60
C LEU A 81 -1.79 2.62 -3.13
N ILE A 82 -2.25 1.53 -3.76
CA ILE A 82 -2.45 1.47 -5.20
C ILE A 82 -3.46 2.53 -5.66
N PHE A 83 -4.63 2.62 -5.00
CA PHE A 83 -5.61 3.66 -5.32
C PHE A 83 -5.04 5.08 -5.13
N LYS A 84 -4.27 5.29 -4.06
CA LYS A 84 -3.59 6.56 -3.84
C LYS A 84 -2.61 6.87 -4.97
N GLN A 85 -1.83 5.90 -5.42
CA GLN A 85 -0.89 6.05 -6.54
C GLN A 85 -1.61 6.38 -7.84
N LEU A 86 -2.67 5.65 -8.17
CA LEU A 86 -3.52 5.93 -9.35
C LEU A 86 -4.08 7.36 -9.32
N LYS A 87 -4.51 7.82 -8.16
CA LYS A 87 -5.10 9.16 -8.01
C LYS A 87 -4.07 10.27 -7.96
N SER A 88 -3.03 10.16 -7.13
CA SER A 88 -2.10 11.26 -6.85
C SER A 88 -0.90 11.30 -7.80
N VAL A 89 -0.40 10.15 -8.22
CA VAL A 89 0.79 10.04 -9.07
C VAL A 89 0.41 10.02 -10.55
N LEU A 90 -0.49 9.12 -10.93
CA LEU A 90 -0.94 8.96 -12.32
C LEU A 90 -2.06 9.94 -12.72
N ARG A 91 -2.66 10.62 -11.74
CA ARG A 91 -3.76 11.57 -11.93
C ARG A 91 -4.88 11.03 -12.83
N ILE A 92 -5.28 9.78 -12.60
CA ILE A 92 -6.25 9.09 -13.44
C ILE A 92 -7.62 9.79 -13.46
N HIS A 93 -7.94 10.53 -12.37
CA HIS A 93 -9.19 11.26 -12.19
C HIS A 93 -9.21 12.63 -12.87
N SER A 94 -8.06 13.12 -13.37
CA SER A 94 -7.99 14.42 -14.03
C SER A 94 -7.75 14.23 -15.52
N SER A 95 -8.60 14.88 -16.34
CA SER A 95 -8.45 14.90 -17.79
C SER A 95 -8.59 16.35 -18.28
N ASN A 96 -7.86 16.66 -19.34
CA ASN A 96 -7.91 17.97 -20.00
C ASN A 96 -8.96 18.03 -21.12
N THR A 97 -9.79 17.00 -21.26
CA THR A 97 -10.79 16.93 -22.35
C THR A 97 -12.13 16.44 -21.85
N ALA A 98 -13.20 17.04 -22.35
CA ALA A 98 -14.58 16.59 -22.16
C ALA A 98 -15.06 15.64 -23.28
N LYS A 99 -14.28 15.47 -24.37
CA LYS A 99 -14.65 14.59 -25.49
C LYS A 99 -14.48 13.13 -25.08
N GLU A 100 -15.55 12.36 -25.14
CA GLU A 100 -15.62 10.97 -24.65
C GLU A 100 -14.48 10.08 -25.18
N TYR A 101 -14.24 10.06 -26.48
CA TYR A 101 -13.20 9.23 -27.08
C TYR A 101 -11.79 9.59 -26.62
N ARG A 102 -11.51 10.90 -26.53
CA ARG A 102 -10.22 11.39 -26.02
C ARG A 102 -10.04 11.05 -24.54
N LEU A 103 -11.10 11.19 -23.75
CA LEU A 103 -11.10 10.81 -22.34
C LEU A 103 -10.80 9.32 -22.15
N LYS A 104 -11.45 8.46 -22.94
CA LYS A 104 -11.19 7.01 -22.94
C LYS A 104 -9.73 6.71 -23.30
N CYS A 105 -9.19 7.30 -24.38
CA CYS A 105 -7.80 7.13 -24.77
C CYS A 105 -6.83 7.59 -23.67
N GLU A 106 -7.09 8.74 -23.04
CA GLU A 106 -6.24 9.26 -21.96
C GLU A 106 -6.26 8.34 -20.74
N ILE A 107 -7.43 7.86 -20.31
CA ILE A 107 -7.56 6.93 -19.17
C ILE A 107 -6.86 5.60 -19.48
N LEU A 108 -7.08 5.02 -20.66
CA LEU A 108 -6.43 3.78 -21.06
C LEU A 108 -4.92 3.93 -21.15
N GLY A 109 -4.41 5.04 -21.69
CA GLY A 109 -2.98 5.33 -21.70
C GLY A 109 -2.38 5.42 -20.30
N LYS A 110 -3.07 6.08 -19.36
CA LYS A 110 -2.66 6.14 -17.95
C LYS A 110 -2.67 4.78 -17.28
N LEU A 111 -3.66 3.93 -17.58
CA LEU A 111 -3.75 2.57 -17.05
C LEU A 111 -2.62 1.67 -17.60
N ILE A 112 -2.34 1.75 -18.90
CA ILE A 112 -1.21 1.03 -19.52
C ILE A 112 0.11 1.45 -18.86
N MET A 113 0.33 2.76 -18.70
CA MET A 113 1.50 3.28 -18.00
C MET A 113 1.56 2.78 -16.55
N ALA A 114 0.43 2.71 -15.84
CA ALA A 114 0.37 2.16 -14.49
C ALA A 114 0.87 0.71 -14.45
N VAL A 115 0.39 -0.14 -15.36
CA VAL A 115 0.79 -1.55 -15.44
C VAL A 115 2.29 -1.69 -15.73
N ILE A 116 2.80 -0.93 -16.71
CA ILE A 116 4.23 -0.95 -17.06
C ILE A 116 5.08 -0.53 -15.86
N VAL A 117 4.77 0.59 -15.21
CA VAL A 117 5.56 1.10 -14.08
C VAL A 117 5.45 0.18 -12.87
N HIS A 118 4.28 -0.43 -12.61
CA HIS A 118 4.15 -1.44 -11.57
C HIS A 118 4.97 -2.70 -11.86
N GLY A 119 5.04 -3.16 -13.11
CA GLY A 119 5.89 -4.27 -13.52
C GLY A 119 7.37 -3.97 -13.27
N ILE A 120 7.86 -2.80 -13.71
CA ILE A 120 9.23 -2.34 -13.47
C ILE A 120 9.50 -2.23 -11.96
N HIS A 121 8.58 -1.62 -11.20
CA HIS A 121 8.71 -1.47 -9.76
C HIS A 121 8.80 -2.83 -9.05
N SER A 122 7.95 -3.79 -9.42
CA SER A 122 7.93 -5.13 -8.83
C SER A 122 9.27 -5.86 -9.06
N SER A 123 9.77 -5.85 -10.31
CA SER A 123 11.06 -6.46 -10.66
C SER A 123 12.23 -5.82 -9.92
N LEU A 124 12.30 -4.50 -9.91
CA LEU A 124 13.37 -3.78 -9.19
C LEU A 124 13.28 -3.99 -7.68
N ASN A 125 12.07 -4.03 -7.13
CA ASN A 125 11.85 -4.25 -5.71
C ASN A 125 12.28 -5.66 -5.28
N ALA A 126 12.02 -6.67 -6.11
CA ALA A 126 12.48 -8.05 -5.88
C ALA A 126 14.01 -8.13 -5.87
N ILE A 127 14.67 -7.54 -6.87
CA ILE A 127 16.15 -7.49 -6.94
C ILE A 127 16.74 -6.75 -5.74
N MET A 128 16.21 -5.60 -5.39
CA MET A 128 16.70 -4.80 -4.26
C MET A 128 16.47 -5.48 -2.92
N TRP A 129 15.38 -6.22 -2.79
CA TRP A 129 15.09 -7.00 -1.57
C TRP A 129 16.04 -8.17 -1.41
N THR A 130 16.32 -8.92 -2.49
CA THR A 130 17.26 -10.06 -2.43
C THR A 130 18.69 -9.61 -2.19
N THR A 131 19.13 -8.55 -2.85
CA THR A 131 20.54 -8.09 -2.81
C THR A 131 20.88 -7.18 -1.63
N ARG A 132 19.97 -6.29 -1.23
CA ARG A 132 20.25 -5.23 -0.24
C ARG A 132 19.25 -5.17 0.91
N LYS A 133 18.23 -6.03 0.95
CA LYS A 133 17.12 -5.99 1.93
C LYS A 133 16.47 -4.59 2.05
N ARG A 134 16.28 -3.95 0.92
CA ARG A 134 15.69 -2.59 0.83
C ARG A 134 14.54 -2.59 -0.17
N GLU A 135 13.50 -1.81 0.15
CA GLU A 135 12.34 -1.64 -0.73
C GLU A 135 12.50 -0.39 -1.62
N VAL A 136 12.01 -0.49 -2.85
CA VAL A 136 11.93 0.63 -3.80
C VAL A 136 10.64 1.42 -3.55
N SER A 137 10.70 2.74 -3.62
CA SER A 137 9.54 3.61 -3.55
C SER A 137 8.94 3.78 -4.95
N PHE A 138 7.66 3.40 -5.10
CA PHE A 138 6.93 3.58 -6.35
C PHE A 138 6.90 5.06 -6.79
N ASP A 139 6.59 5.97 -5.87
CA ASP A 139 6.45 7.41 -6.19
C ASP A 139 7.77 8.02 -6.69
N LYS A 140 8.90 7.67 -6.07
CA LYS A 140 10.22 8.11 -6.50
C LYS A 140 10.58 7.51 -7.87
N LEU A 141 10.32 6.21 -8.06
CA LEU A 141 10.60 5.52 -9.32
C LEU A 141 9.78 6.14 -10.46
N TYR A 142 8.48 6.32 -10.27
CA TYR A 142 7.60 6.92 -11.27
C TYR A 142 8.10 8.32 -11.68
N LYS A 143 8.43 9.16 -10.71
CA LYS A 143 8.99 10.49 -10.96
C LYS A 143 10.28 10.42 -11.80
N ARG A 144 11.19 9.51 -11.47
CA ARG A 144 12.43 9.31 -12.23
C ARG A 144 12.19 8.81 -13.65
N ILE A 145 11.23 7.92 -13.84
CA ILE A 145 10.83 7.46 -15.18
C ILE A 145 10.26 8.64 -15.97
N GLN A 146 9.39 9.46 -15.39
CA GLN A 146 8.83 10.63 -16.07
C GLN A 146 9.94 11.63 -16.48
N GLU A 147 10.86 11.96 -15.59
CA GLU A 147 11.97 12.89 -15.86
C GLU A 147 12.85 12.44 -17.04
N ARG A 148 12.96 11.14 -17.28
CA ARG A 148 13.83 10.53 -18.28
C ARG A 148 13.11 9.98 -19.50
N ALA A 149 11.79 9.91 -19.49
CA ALA A 149 11.00 9.26 -20.54
C ALA A 149 11.30 9.85 -21.93
N PHE A 150 11.40 11.17 -22.04
CA PHE A 150 11.62 11.83 -23.31
C PHE A 150 13.04 11.58 -23.85
N SER A 151 14.08 11.70 -23.02
CA SER A 151 15.47 11.43 -23.42
C SER A 151 15.69 9.96 -23.77
N LEU A 152 15.05 9.05 -23.04
CA LEU A 152 15.07 7.62 -23.33
C LEU A 152 14.40 7.32 -24.67
N LEU A 153 13.22 7.90 -24.92
CA LEU A 153 12.52 7.75 -26.21
C LEU A 153 13.40 8.22 -27.37
N GLN A 154 14.02 9.40 -27.26
CA GLN A 154 14.93 9.91 -28.29
C GLN A 154 16.14 8.99 -28.52
N SER A 155 16.70 8.43 -27.44
CA SER A 155 17.82 7.50 -27.52
C SER A 155 17.42 6.21 -28.21
N ILE A 156 16.23 5.67 -27.90
CA ILE A 156 15.67 4.46 -28.54
C ILE A 156 15.44 4.69 -30.04
N LEU A 157 14.86 5.84 -30.41
CA LEU A 157 14.61 6.19 -31.81
C LEU A 157 15.91 6.34 -32.63
N ARG A 158 17.02 6.75 -32.00
CA ARG A 158 18.32 6.84 -32.64
C ARG A 158 19.02 5.48 -32.76
N ASN A 159 19.14 4.77 -31.64
CA ASN A 159 19.76 3.45 -31.60
C ASN A 159 19.38 2.70 -30.31
N VAL A 160 18.57 1.67 -30.47
CA VAL A 160 18.04 0.87 -29.35
C VAL A 160 19.15 0.24 -28.50
N VAL A 161 20.19 -0.32 -29.15
CA VAL A 161 21.28 -1.00 -28.43
C VAL A 161 22.06 -0.02 -27.55
N THR A 162 22.34 1.18 -28.07
CA THR A 162 23.03 2.23 -27.32
C THR A 162 22.17 2.73 -26.16
N ALA A 163 20.86 2.90 -26.38
CA ALA A 163 19.91 3.30 -25.33
C ALA A 163 19.85 2.28 -24.19
N ILE A 164 19.80 0.98 -24.53
CA ILE A 164 19.82 -0.10 -23.52
C ILE A 164 21.12 -0.08 -22.72
N LYS A 165 22.27 0.00 -23.40
CA LYS A 165 23.58 0.06 -22.72
C LYS A 165 23.69 1.27 -21.77
N GLN A 166 23.21 2.42 -22.20
CA GLN A 166 23.19 3.64 -21.37
C GLN A 166 22.25 3.46 -20.17
N PHE A 167 21.06 2.94 -20.38
CA PHE A 167 20.10 2.66 -19.30
C PHE A 167 20.66 1.68 -18.26
N LEU A 168 21.30 0.60 -18.71
CA LEU A 168 21.91 -0.38 -17.80
C LEU A 168 23.04 0.22 -16.96
N ARG A 169 23.84 1.12 -17.50
CA ARG A 169 24.89 1.82 -16.75
C ARG A 169 24.34 2.76 -15.66
N GLU A 170 23.16 3.31 -15.91
CA GLU A 170 22.53 4.28 -15.00
C GLU A 170 21.58 3.65 -14.00
N ILE A 171 21.18 2.36 -14.22
CA ILE A 171 20.15 1.72 -13.44
C ILE A 171 20.45 1.66 -11.95
N ASP A 172 21.71 1.39 -11.57
CA ASP A 172 22.11 1.34 -10.16
C ASP A 172 21.98 2.68 -9.45
N ARG A 173 22.33 3.78 -10.12
CA ARG A 173 22.17 5.13 -9.59
C ARG A 173 20.70 5.50 -9.47
N LEU A 174 19.92 5.15 -10.50
CA LEU A 174 18.48 5.39 -10.53
C LEU A 174 17.78 4.64 -9.40
N VAL A 175 18.04 3.35 -9.26
CA VAL A 175 17.43 2.51 -8.23
C VAL A 175 17.85 2.96 -6.84
N SER A 176 19.12 3.28 -6.62
CA SER A 176 19.62 3.77 -5.32
C SER A 176 18.92 5.06 -4.88
N SER A 177 18.61 5.97 -5.82
CA SER A 177 17.84 7.18 -5.54
C SER A 177 16.37 6.93 -5.19
N CYS A 178 15.84 5.77 -5.56
CA CYS A 178 14.44 5.39 -5.37
C CYS A 178 14.18 4.56 -4.12
N ILE A 179 15.19 4.25 -3.30
CA ILE A 179 15.04 3.46 -2.09
C ILE A 179 14.10 4.16 -1.10
N LYS A 180 13.21 3.38 -0.47
CA LYS A 180 12.37 3.86 0.64
C LYS A 180 13.21 4.21 1.86
N THR A 181 12.89 5.31 2.51
CA THR A 181 13.44 5.64 3.82
C THR A 181 12.88 4.67 4.85
N ARG A 182 13.74 3.91 5.54
CA ARG A 182 13.34 2.96 6.57
C ARG A 182 12.91 3.70 7.83
N GLN A 183 11.75 3.30 8.36
CA GLN A 183 11.30 3.69 9.70
C GLN A 183 11.64 2.55 10.67
N PRO A 184 12.55 2.73 11.65
CA PRO A 184 13.05 1.64 12.50
C PRO A 184 11.95 0.92 13.29
N SER A 185 10.89 1.64 13.67
CA SER A 185 9.79 1.12 14.48
C SER A 185 8.70 0.37 13.67
N ARG A 186 8.85 0.23 12.35
CA ARG A 186 7.78 -0.30 11.50
C ARG A 186 8.31 -1.33 10.52
N LYS A 187 7.82 -2.55 10.59
CA LYS A 187 8.11 -3.58 9.59
C LYS A 187 7.62 -3.12 8.22
N THR A 188 8.41 -3.36 7.20
CA THR A 188 8.06 -3.10 5.80
C THR A 188 7.05 -4.15 5.31
N THR A 189 6.51 -3.96 4.10
CA THR A 189 5.57 -4.91 3.50
C THR A 189 6.23 -6.26 3.26
N LEU A 190 7.46 -6.26 2.75
CA LEU A 190 8.18 -7.50 2.45
C LEU A 190 8.63 -8.21 3.74
N GLU A 191 9.07 -7.46 4.77
CA GLU A 191 9.33 -8.06 6.10
C GLU A 191 8.09 -8.69 6.72
N LEU A 192 6.90 -8.15 6.45
CA LEU A 192 5.63 -8.75 6.90
C LEU A 192 5.28 -10.01 6.11
N LEU A 193 5.62 -10.06 4.83
CA LEU A 193 5.39 -11.23 3.98
C LEU A 193 6.39 -12.34 4.27
N GLU A 194 7.64 -12.03 4.63
CA GLU A 194 8.64 -13.01 5.05
C GLU A 194 8.38 -13.57 6.46
N ASP A 195 7.47 -12.97 7.23
CA ASP A 195 7.12 -13.49 8.56
C ASP A 195 6.49 -14.88 8.39
N SER A 196 7.17 -15.91 8.89
CA SER A 196 6.85 -17.35 8.68
C SER A 196 5.40 -17.71 9.01
N HIS A 197 4.74 -16.95 9.89
CA HIS A 197 3.34 -17.11 10.24
C HIS A 197 2.35 -16.69 9.13
N VAL A 198 2.79 -15.90 8.14
CA VAL A 198 1.95 -15.48 7.01
C VAL A 198 2.17 -16.39 5.79
N PHE A 199 3.41 -16.85 5.56
CA PHE A 199 3.74 -17.71 4.41
C PHE A 199 3.18 -19.14 4.52
N GLY A 200 3.12 -19.74 5.70
CA GLY A 200 2.55 -21.06 5.88
C GLY A 200 1.06 -21.18 5.56
N PHE A 201 0.41 -20.06 5.22
CA PHE A 201 -1.02 -20.01 4.88
C PHE A 201 -1.31 -19.68 3.41
N LEU A 202 -0.33 -19.19 2.66
CA LEU A 202 -0.48 -18.79 1.26
C LEU A 202 0.08 -19.82 0.28
N THR A 203 0.69 -20.89 0.78
CA THR A 203 1.09 -22.08 0.03
C THR A 203 0.10 -23.21 0.25
#